data_00bbd020b8da26646a97342338491dab
#
_entry.id   00bbd020b8da26646a97342338491dab
#
_cell.length_a   1.000
_cell.length_b   1.000
_cell.length_c   1.000
_cell.angle_alpha   90.00
_cell.angle_beta   90.00
_cell.angle_gamma   90.00
#
_symmetry.space_group_name_H-M   'P 1'
#
loop_
_entity.id
_entity.type
_entity.pdbx_description
1 polymer ?
#
loop_
_entity_poly.entity_id
_entity_poly.type
_entity_poly.pdbx_seq_one_letter_code
_entity_poly.pdbx_strand_id
1 'polypeptide(L)'
;MNKFLALAATVVLGGALLIAGCGSDNNKAASSGDKQVLKIGATAVPHAEILEQVKPILAKDNIDLQITEFTDYNTPNLALGDKEIDANFFQHVPYMEEFAKAHNLP
;
A
#
# COMPACT_ATOMS: atom_id res chain seq x y z
N MET A 1 13.96 35.74 -57.12
CA MET A 1 13.69 35.40 -56.82
C MET A 1 13.60 34.53 -56.03
N ASN A 2 13.39 34.12 -55.62
CA ASN A 2 13.35 33.39 -54.94
C ASN A 2 13.59 32.71 -54.12
N LYS A 3 13.45 32.44 -53.71
CA LYS A 3 13.70 31.81 -53.09
C LYS A 3 13.67 31.26 -52.10
N PHE A 4 13.44 30.86 -51.55
CA PHE A 4 13.51 30.38 -50.78
C PHE A 4 13.33 29.64 -50.03
N LEU A 5 13.18 29.23 -49.68
CA LEU A 5 13.07 28.53 -49.15
C LEU A 5 13.25 27.79 -48.32
N ALA A 6 13.13 27.47 -47.90
CA ALA A 6 13.24 26.74 -47.23
C ALA A 6 13.29 26.20 -46.31
N LEU A 7 13.10 25.91 -45.81
CA LEU A 7 13.24 25.31 -45.11
C LEU A 7 13.04 24.73 -44.10
N ALA A 8 12.90 24.37 -43.83
CA ALA A 8 12.85 23.80 -43.10
C ALA A 8 12.70 23.01 -42.27
N ALA A 9 12.60 22.68 -42.00
CA ALA A 9 12.42 21.94 -41.39
C ALA A 9 12.50 21.28 -40.41
N THR A 10 12.46 21.11 -40.04
CA THR A 10 12.63 20.46 -39.43
C THR A 10 12.47 19.95 -38.38
N VAL A 11 12.29 19.73 -38.06
CA VAL A 11 12.21 19.16 -37.31
C VAL A 11 11.99 18.56 -36.40
N VAL A 12 11.88 18.42 -36.11
CA VAL A 12 11.58 17.83 -35.41
C VAL A 12 11.54 17.11 -34.60
N LEU A 13 11.55 16.88 -34.36
CA LEU A 13 11.47 16.13 -33.80
C LEU A 13 11.55 15.62 -32.73
N GLY A 14 11.61 15.65 -32.55
CA GLY A 14 11.80 15.19 -31.54
C GLY A 14 11.25 14.72 -30.63
N GLY A 15 10.90 14.89 -30.54
CA GLY A 15 10.46 14.57 -29.59
C GLY A 15 10.17 13.60 -28.97
N ALA A 16 10.18 13.38 -29.15
CA ALA A 16 9.83 12.59 -28.54
C ALA A 16 10.05 11.92 -27.55
N LEU A 17 10.18 12.04 -27.49
CA LEU A 17 10.30 11.37 -26.70
C LEU A 17 10.11 11.03 -25.67
N LEU A 18 9.95 11.32 -25.56
CA LEU A 18 9.84 10.99 -24.62
C LEU A 18 9.39 10.29 -23.85
N ILE A 19 9.10 10.27 -24.00
CA ILE A 19 8.68 9.69 -23.27
C ILE A 19 8.74 8.88 -22.59
N ALA A 20 8.89 8.84 -22.78
CA ALA A 20 8.90 8.11 -22.11
C ALA A 20 8.94 7.80 -21.15
N GLY A 21 8.91 8.00 -21.20
CA GLY A 21 9.02 7.65 -20.33
C GLY A 21 8.73 7.35 -19.48
N CYS A 22 8.46 7.49 -19.47
CA CYS A 22 8.25 7.14 -18.57
C CYS A 22 7.78 6.52 -17.96
N GLY A 23 7.48 6.52 -18.26
CA GLY A 23 7.16 6.03 -17.61
C GLY A 23 7.10 5.31 -17.09
N SER A 24 7.16 5.30 -17.47
CA SER A 24 7.14 4.58 -16.95
C SER A 24 7.46 4.05 -16.10
N ASP A 25 7.70 4.29 -16.39
CA ASP A 25 8.08 3.78 -15.70
C ASP A 25 8.03 3.44 -14.74
N ASN A 26 7.78 3.69 -14.86
CA ASN A 26 7.72 3.49 -13.95
C ASN A 26 7.36 2.67 -13.34
N ASN A 27 7.05 2.40 -13.61
CA ASN A 27 6.65 1.71 -12.94
C ASN A 27 7.01 0.76 -12.54
N LYS A 28 7.29 0.36 -12.79
CA LYS A 28 7.57 -0.51 -12.43
C LYS A 28 8.35 -0.84 -11.76
N ALA A 29 8.52 -0.81 -12.01
CA ALA A 29 9.54 -0.81 -11.48
C ALA A 29 9.46 -1.18 -10.26
N ALA A 30 9.01 -0.84 -9.98
CA ALA A 30 8.83 -1.08 -8.83
C ALA A 30 8.95 -2.32 -8.45
N SER A 31 8.90 -2.95 -8.83
CA SER A 31 8.90 -4.13 -8.53
C SER A 31 9.92 -4.60 -7.72
N SER A 32 10.89 -4.79 -8.16
CA SER A 32 11.88 -5.48 -7.46
C SER A 32 12.24 -4.77 -6.28
N GLY A 33 12.48 -5.10 -5.26
CA GLY A 33 12.94 -4.42 -4.10
C GLY A 33 11.91 -3.65 -3.34
N ASP A 34 10.83 -3.33 -3.94
CA ASP A 34 9.79 -2.59 -3.26
C ASP A 34 9.07 -3.50 -2.29
N LYS A 35 8.89 -3.01 -1.08
CA LYS A 35 8.19 -3.76 -0.06
C LYS A 35 6.73 -3.41 -0.05
N GLN A 36 5.89 -4.40 0.15
CA GLN A 36 4.49 -4.18 0.41
C GLN A 36 4.32 -3.93 1.90
N VAL A 37 3.64 -2.87 2.26
CA VAL A 37 3.37 -2.57 3.65
C VAL A 37 2.05 -3.23 4.05
N LEU A 38 2.07 -3.93 5.16
CA LEU A 38 0.88 -4.56 5.72
C LEU A 38 0.71 -4.02 7.15
N LYS A 39 -0.33 -3.25 7.37
CA LYS A 39 -0.59 -2.65 8.68
C LYS A 39 -1.59 -3.50 9.43
N ILE A 40 -1.18 -4.05 10.55
CA ILE A 40 -2.05 -4.89 11.37
C ILE A 40 -2.21 -4.28 12.76
N GLY A 41 -3.45 -4.12 13.17
CA GLY A 41 -3.76 -3.71 14.53
C GLY A 41 -3.88 -4.92 15.44
N ALA A 42 -3.36 -4.83 16.65
CA ALA A 42 -3.40 -5.95 17.57
C ALA A 42 -3.41 -5.44 19.01
N THR A 43 -3.93 -6.27 19.92
CA THR A 43 -3.74 -5.99 21.34
C THR A 43 -2.34 -6.46 21.73
N ALA A 44 -1.79 -5.86 22.79
CA ALA A 44 -0.37 -6.05 23.11
C ALA A 44 0.00 -7.52 23.35
N VAL A 45 -0.66 -8.18 24.26
CA VAL A 45 -0.32 -9.53 24.68
C VAL A 45 -1.53 -10.42 24.57
N PRO A 46 -1.44 -11.54 23.92
CA PRO A 46 -0.26 -12.10 23.23
C PRO A 46 -0.19 -11.71 21.75
N HIS A 47 -1.16 -10.96 21.24
CA HIS A 47 -1.33 -10.81 19.80
C HIS A 47 -0.17 -10.07 19.13
N ALA A 48 0.20 -8.89 19.65
CA ALA A 48 1.30 -8.15 19.05
C ALA A 48 2.61 -8.92 19.19
N GLU A 49 2.80 -9.61 20.29
CA GLU A 49 4.01 -10.42 20.49
C GLU A 49 4.12 -11.52 19.45
N ILE A 50 2.99 -12.15 19.13
CA ILE A 50 2.97 -13.18 18.09
C ILE A 50 3.31 -12.56 16.75
N LEU A 51 2.75 -11.39 16.44
CA LEU A 51 3.02 -10.72 15.17
C LEU A 51 4.47 -10.30 15.05
N GLU A 52 5.13 -9.96 16.15
CA GLU A 52 6.56 -9.64 16.10
C GLU A 52 7.38 -10.83 15.61
N GLN A 53 6.95 -12.05 15.93
CA GLN A 53 7.61 -13.26 15.43
C GLN A 53 7.34 -13.49 13.95
N VAL A 54 6.27 -12.92 13.42
CA VAL A 54 5.90 -13.07 12.03
C VAL A 54 6.68 -12.11 11.13
N LYS A 55 7.09 -10.96 11.67
CA LYS A 55 7.81 -9.95 10.89
C LYS A 55 8.95 -10.49 10.05
N PRO A 56 9.91 -11.22 10.63
CA PRO A 56 11.03 -11.71 9.81
C PRO A 56 10.60 -12.75 8.78
N ILE A 57 9.50 -13.44 9.02
CA ILE A 57 9.00 -14.42 8.07
C ILE A 57 8.44 -13.70 6.85
N LEU A 58 7.61 -12.68 7.07
CA LEU A 58 7.03 -11.92 5.97
C LEU A 58 8.07 -11.08 5.23
N ALA A 59 9.11 -10.65 5.93
CA ALA A 59 10.17 -9.88 5.29
C ALA A 59 10.85 -10.67 4.18
N LYS A 60 10.87 -11.99 4.29
CA LYS A 60 11.45 -12.85 3.23
C LYS A 60 10.62 -12.77 1.95
N ASP A 61 9.35 -12.44 2.08
CA ASP A 61 8.46 -12.28 0.93
C ASP A 61 8.27 -10.82 0.56
N ASN A 62 9.16 -9.95 1.05
CA ASN A 62 9.15 -8.52 0.73
C ASN A 62 7.93 -7.81 1.31
N ILE A 63 7.42 -8.28 2.43
CA ILE A 63 6.30 -7.66 3.12
C ILE A 63 6.80 -7.00 4.40
N ASP A 64 6.51 -5.72 4.54
CA ASP A 64 6.86 -4.95 5.72
C ASP A 64 5.66 -4.94 6.65
N LEU A 65 5.71 -5.76 7.69
CA LEU A 65 4.62 -5.84 8.66
C LEU A 65 4.75 -4.72 9.67
N GLN A 66 3.77 -3.85 9.69
CA GLN A 66 3.71 -2.75 10.65
C GLN A 66 2.59 -3.04 11.65
N ILE A 67 2.95 -3.10 12.92
CA ILE A 67 2.03 -3.46 13.99
C ILE A 67 1.62 -2.21 14.74
N THR A 68 0.32 -2.00 14.88
CA THR A 68 -0.22 -0.93 15.68
C THR A 68 -0.88 -1.58 16.89
N GLU A 69 -0.42 -1.23 18.09
CA GLU A 69 -1.00 -1.79 19.31
C GLU A 69 -2.18 -0.96 19.77
N PHE A 70 -3.23 -1.65 20.13
CA PHE A 70 -4.42 -1.04 20.70
C PHE A 70 -4.60 -1.55 22.13
N THR A 71 -5.13 -0.68 22.97
CA THR A 71 -5.34 -1.03 24.38
C THR A 71 -6.81 -1.33 24.70
N ASP A 72 -7.66 -1.28 23.70
CA ASP A 72 -9.08 -1.54 23.86
C ASP A 72 -9.59 -2.46 22.75
N TYR A 73 -10.84 -2.87 22.86
CA TYR A 73 -11.43 -3.81 21.91
C TYR A 73 -12.38 -3.14 20.91
N ASN A 74 -12.58 -1.83 21.00
CA ASN A 74 -13.45 -1.11 20.07
C ASN A 74 -12.67 -0.51 18.91
N THR A 75 -11.57 0.15 19.23
CA THR A 75 -10.80 0.90 18.26
C THR A 75 -10.26 0.07 17.08
N PRO A 76 -9.79 -1.17 17.30
CA PRO A 76 -9.23 -1.93 16.17
C PRO A 76 -10.22 -2.17 15.02
N ASN A 77 -11.49 -2.39 15.33
CA ASN A 77 -12.48 -2.61 14.28
C ASN A 77 -12.88 -1.31 13.60
N LEU A 78 -12.90 -0.21 14.34
CA LEU A 78 -13.18 1.11 13.76
C LEU A 78 -12.04 1.52 12.84
N ALA A 79 -10.79 1.34 13.28
CA ALA A 79 -9.63 1.65 12.47
C ALA A 79 -9.60 0.82 11.19
N LEU A 80 -10.06 -0.43 11.26
CA LEU A 80 -10.14 -1.26 10.07
C LEU A 80 -11.23 -0.74 9.13
N GLY A 81 -12.38 -0.37 9.68
CA GLY A 81 -13.47 0.19 8.88
C GLY A 81 -13.07 1.49 8.20
N ASP A 82 -12.26 2.29 8.87
CA ASP A 82 -11.77 3.56 8.33
C ASP A 82 -10.54 3.40 7.44
N LYS A 83 -10.10 2.17 7.26
CA LYS A 83 -8.96 1.83 6.40
C LYS A 83 -7.63 2.40 6.90
N GLU A 84 -7.54 2.62 8.19
CA GLU A 84 -6.28 3.05 8.80
C GLU A 84 -5.32 1.88 8.96
N ILE A 85 -5.88 0.69 9.07
CA ILE A 85 -5.11 -0.55 9.11
C ILE A 85 -5.70 -1.51 8.08
N ASP A 86 -4.90 -2.50 7.69
CA ASP A 86 -5.30 -3.46 6.66
C ASP A 86 -5.97 -4.70 7.27
N ALA A 87 -5.68 -4.99 8.52
CA ALA A 87 -6.21 -6.16 9.21
C ALA A 87 -6.06 -5.93 10.70
N ASN A 88 -6.75 -6.74 11.49
CA ASN A 88 -6.51 -6.75 12.93
C ASN A 88 -6.47 -8.17 13.43
N PHE A 89 -5.80 -8.35 14.57
CA PHE A 89 -5.60 -9.65 15.19
C PHE A 89 -5.80 -9.48 16.69
N PHE A 90 -7.02 -9.74 17.16
CA PHE A 90 -7.32 -9.60 18.59
C PHE A 90 -8.60 -10.29 19.01
N GLN A 91 -9.50 -10.62 18.10
CA GLN A 91 -10.86 -10.98 18.42
C GLN A 91 -11.25 -12.33 17.84
N HIS A 92 -12.34 -12.88 18.34
CA HIS A 92 -12.95 -14.08 17.76
C HIS A 92 -14.19 -13.68 16.97
N VAL A 93 -14.66 -14.60 16.15
CA VAL A 93 -15.72 -14.31 15.17
C VAL A 93 -17.00 -13.75 15.81
N PRO A 94 -17.54 -14.33 16.87
CA PRO A 94 -18.79 -13.78 17.43
C PRO A 94 -18.68 -12.32 17.86
N TYR A 95 -17.54 -11.93 18.45
CA TYR A 95 -17.35 -10.53 18.84
C TYR A 95 -17.30 -9.63 17.60
N MET A 96 -16.59 -10.07 16.59
CA MET A 96 -16.46 -9.30 15.36
C MET A 96 -17.82 -9.07 14.71
N GLU A 97 -18.63 -10.12 14.62
CA GLU A 97 -19.94 -10.02 13.98
C GLU A 97 -20.87 -9.09 14.74
N GLU A 98 -20.89 -9.21 16.07
CA GLU A 98 -21.73 -8.35 16.90
C GLU A 98 -21.29 -6.91 16.81
N PHE A 99 -19.98 -6.68 16.83
CA PHE A 99 -19.45 -5.33 16.74
C PHE A 99 -19.76 -4.70 15.38
N ALA A 100 -19.52 -5.44 14.29
CA ALA A 100 -19.78 -4.94 12.96
C ALA A 100 -21.26 -4.57 12.78
N LYS A 101 -22.13 -5.40 13.30
CA LYS A 101 -23.56 -5.17 13.23
C LYS A 101 -23.95 -3.93 14.01
N ALA A 102 -23.43 -3.78 15.22
CA ALA A 102 -23.77 -2.66 16.09
C ALA A 102 -23.25 -1.33 15.54
N HIS A 103 -22.18 -1.35 14.77
CA HIS A 103 -21.54 -0.14 14.25
C HIS A 103 -21.71 0.03 12.74
N ASN A 104 -22.53 -0.82 12.13
CA ASN A 104 -22.80 -0.72 10.69
C ASN A 104 -21.54 -0.87 9.85
N LEU A 105 -20.64 -1.73 10.26
CA LEU A 105 -19.43 -2.01 9.47
C LEU A 105 -19.71 -3.11 8.46
N PRO A 106 -19.02 -3.09 7.32
CA PRO A 106 -19.22 -4.10 6.28
C PRO A 106 -18.74 -5.47 6.66
#